data_b7e473365851427036832b05cc759e3a
#
_entry.id   b7e473365851427036832b05cc759e3a
#
_cell.length_a   1.000
_cell.length_b   1.000
_cell.length_c   1.000
_cell.angle_alpha   90.00
_cell.angle_beta   90.00
_cell.angle_gamma   90.00
#
_symmetry.space_group_name_H-M   'P 1'
#
loop_
_entity.id
_entity.type
_entity.pdbx_description
1 polymer ?
#
loop_
_entity_poly.entity_id
_entity_poly.type
_entity_poly.pdbx_seq_one_letter_code
_entity_poly.pdbx_strand_id
1 'polypeptide(L)'
;SQYFTATIGIRGNYWTYNNQTVISPRLNIKWRPAIFQIDSGNVVRKNITLKAATGYYYQPPFYRAARNLIGELNPLIRAQKSIHFVIGGDLVFRMWNRKFKAGSEVYYKFLSDIIPYKIENVRVNYYGKNEAQGYARGVDIKINGEFIKGLQSYASISWLQTKEDIINDFYYNYYNASGEKIIKGYTFDQFAT
;
A
#
# COMPACT_ATOMS: atom_id res chain seq x y z
N SER A 1 -19.87 3.07 21.58
CA SER A 1 -21.01 2.43 20.90
C SER A 1 -20.53 1.18 20.16
N GLN A 2 -21.23 0.07 20.26
CA GLN A 2 -20.87 -1.18 19.55
C GLN A 2 -21.01 -1.04 18.02
N TYR A 3 -21.66 0.00 17.55
CA TYR A 3 -21.97 0.21 16.14
C TYR A 3 -20.98 1.12 15.43
N PHE A 4 -20.33 2.01 16.15
CA PHE A 4 -19.35 2.94 15.63
C PHE A 4 -18.13 2.97 16.57
N THR A 5 -16.95 2.86 15.99
CA THR A 5 -15.67 2.96 16.70
C THR A 5 -14.73 3.81 15.87
N ALA A 6 -14.17 4.84 16.46
CA ALA A 6 -13.07 5.61 15.90
C ALA A 6 -11.86 5.45 16.82
N THR A 7 -10.71 5.15 16.23
CA THR A 7 -9.44 5.01 16.95
C THR A 7 -8.44 5.98 16.34
N ILE A 8 -7.93 6.90 17.15
CA ILE A 8 -6.88 7.85 16.78
C ILE A 8 -5.60 7.38 17.46
N GLY A 9 -4.51 7.33 16.73
CA GLY A 9 -3.20 6.99 17.24
C GLY A 9 -2.13 7.97 16.76
N ILE A 10 -1.13 8.21 17.58
CA ILE A 10 0.04 9.00 17.24
C ILE A 10 1.27 8.17 17.64
N ARG A 11 2.23 8.08 16.73
CA ARG A 11 3.51 7.44 17.01
C ARG A 11 4.65 8.40 16.67
N GLY A 12 5.56 8.64 17.63
CA GLY A 12 6.81 9.34 17.43
C GLY A 12 7.97 8.35 17.24
N ASN A 13 8.87 8.63 16.32
CA ASN A 13 10.13 7.93 16.16
C ASN A 13 11.25 8.95 16.04
N TYR A 14 12.38 8.68 16.70
CA TYR A 14 13.60 9.44 16.57
C TYR A 14 14.70 8.55 15.97
N TRP A 15 15.30 9.02 14.90
CA TRP A 15 16.38 8.31 14.23
C TRP A 15 17.72 9.03 14.47
N THR A 16 18.59 8.39 15.23
CA THR A 16 19.84 8.98 15.73
C THR A 16 20.88 9.23 14.63
N TYR A 17 20.79 8.51 13.51
CA TYR A 17 21.78 8.63 12.44
C TYR A 17 21.84 10.04 11.83
N ASN A 18 20.69 10.67 11.61
CA ASN A 18 20.58 12.02 11.04
C ASN A 18 19.78 12.98 11.95
N ASN A 19 19.56 12.61 13.22
CA ASN A 19 18.76 13.37 14.20
C ASN A 19 17.32 13.68 13.70
N GLN A 20 16.73 12.79 12.91
CA GLN A 20 15.40 12.98 12.36
C GLN A 20 14.33 12.52 13.34
N THR A 21 13.41 13.44 13.68
CA THR A 21 12.17 13.11 14.40
C THR A 21 11.02 13.05 13.40
N VAL A 22 10.22 11.99 13.45
CA VAL A 22 9.02 11.83 12.62
C VAL A 22 7.81 11.49 13.47
N ILE A 23 6.66 12.06 13.13
CA ILE A 23 5.39 11.85 13.81
C ILE A 23 4.43 11.19 12.82
N SER A 24 3.82 10.09 13.24
CA SER A 24 2.93 9.24 12.43
C SER A 24 1.52 9.23 13.02
N PRO A 25 0.65 10.21 12.70
CA PRO A 25 -0.75 10.16 13.07
C PRO A 25 -1.49 9.09 12.25
N ARG A 26 -2.48 8.46 12.88
CA ARG A 26 -3.31 7.40 12.27
C ARG A 26 -4.75 7.54 12.74
N LEU A 27 -5.69 7.28 11.85
CA LEU A 27 -7.11 7.23 12.14
C LEU A 27 -7.69 5.93 11.56
N ASN A 28 -8.44 5.20 12.38
CA ASN A 28 -9.22 4.05 11.95
C ASN A 28 -10.68 4.25 12.36
N ILE A 29 -11.59 4.00 11.43
CA ILE A 29 -13.04 4.08 11.64
C ILE A 29 -13.63 2.71 11.32
N LYS A 30 -14.51 2.24 12.17
CA LYS A 30 -15.31 1.04 11.98
C LYS A 30 -16.75 1.34 12.27
N TRP A 31 -17.60 1.04 11.30
CA TRP A 31 -19.04 1.25 11.43
C TRP A 31 -19.81 -0.04 11.10
N ARG A 32 -20.77 -0.36 11.95
CA ARG A 32 -21.70 -1.49 11.79
C ARG A 32 -23.12 -0.96 11.65
N PRO A 33 -23.56 -0.65 10.42
CA PRO A 33 -24.91 -0.14 10.20
C PRO A 33 -25.97 -1.15 10.65
N ALA A 34 -27.08 -0.63 11.16
CA ALA A 34 -28.27 -1.44 11.51
C ALA A 34 -29.13 -1.66 10.25
N ILE A 35 -28.68 -2.54 9.37
CA ILE A 35 -29.44 -2.92 8.17
C ILE A 35 -30.21 -4.20 8.48
N PHE A 36 -31.52 -4.16 8.26
CA PHE A 36 -32.41 -5.29 8.48
C PHE A 36 -32.92 -5.85 7.14
N GLN A 37 -33.11 -7.14 7.08
CA GLN A 37 -33.69 -7.83 5.94
C GLN A 37 -34.81 -8.75 6.48
N ILE A 38 -35.90 -8.85 5.74
CA ILE A 38 -36.95 -9.84 6.00
C ILE A 38 -36.48 -11.16 5.37
N ASP A 39 -36.31 -12.16 6.20
CA ASP A 39 -35.98 -13.53 5.78
C ASP A 39 -37.06 -14.49 6.33
N SER A 40 -37.79 -15.13 5.42
CA SER A 40 -38.87 -16.08 5.78
C SER A 40 -39.86 -15.52 6.80
N GLY A 41 -40.22 -14.21 6.68
CA GLY A 41 -41.14 -13.53 7.59
C GLY A 41 -40.53 -13.00 8.89
N ASN A 42 -39.25 -13.27 9.14
CA ASN A 42 -38.53 -12.77 10.31
C ASN A 42 -37.60 -11.59 9.93
N VAL A 43 -37.54 -10.56 10.78
CA VAL A 43 -36.62 -9.45 10.60
C VAL A 43 -35.25 -9.86 11.13
N VAL A 44 -34.30 -10.05 10.21
CA VAL A 44 -32.91 -10.44 10.53
C VAL A 44 -31.96 -9.29 10.24
N ARG A 45 -31.09 -8.97 11.19
CA ARG A 45 -30.04 -7.95 11.00
C ARG A 45 -28.89 -8.48 10.14
N LYS A 46 -28.52 -7.77 9.08
CA LYS A 46 -27.32 -8.06 8.31
C LYS A 46 -26.05 -7.72 9.11
N ASN A 47 -25.10 -8.63 9.16
CA ASN A 47 -23.79 -8.41 9.76
C ASN A 47 -22.83 -7.77 8.76
N ILE A 48 -23.02 -6.48 8.51
CA ILE A 48 -22.14 -5.66 7.66
C ILE A 48 -21.23 -4.85 8.57
N THR A 49 -19.96 -4.77 8.22
CA THR A 49 -18.98 -3.90 8.86
C THR A 49 -18.28 -3.10 7.79
N LEU A 50 -18.36 -1.77 7.86
CA LEU A 50 -17.61 -0.85 7.02
C LEU A 50 -16.38 -0.35 7.80
N LYS A 51 -15.27 -0.15 7.08
CA LYS A 51 -14.00 0.24 7.65
C LYS A 51 -13.38 1.33 6.79
N ALA A 52 -12.76 2.31 7.42
CA ALA A 52 -11.92 3.30 6.77
C ALA A 52 -10.68 3.52 7.64
N ALA A 53 -9.54 3.68 7.01
CA ALA A 53 -8.29 3.94 7.70
C ALA A 53 -7.44 4.92 6.90
N THR A 54 -6.76 5.82 7.61
CA THR A 54 -5.74 6.68 7.03
C THR A 54 -4.60 6.89 8.02
N GLY A 55 -3.41 7.17 7.51
CA GLY A 55 -2.28 7.44 8.39
C GLY A 55 -0.98 7.68 7.65
N TYR A 56 -0.05 8.25 8.41
CA TYR A 56 1.32 8.48 8.00
C TYR A 56 2.21 7.35 8.50
N TYR A 57 3.08 6.87 7.62
CA TYR A 57 4.02 5.80 7.91
C TYR A 57 5.41 6.24 7.45
N TYR A 58 6.39 6.10 8.33
CA TYR A 58 7.78 6.41 8.05
C TYR A 58 8.63 5.17 8.26
N GLN A 59 9.54 4.94 7.34
CA GLN A 59 10.51 3.85 7.40
C GLN A 59 11.91 4.42 7.21
N PRO A 60 12.75 4.43 8.27
CA PRO A 60 14.17 4.75 8.12
C PRO A 60 14.80 3.80 7.12
N PRO A 61 15.69 4.30 6.24
CA PRO A 61 16.42 3.46 5.32
C PRO A 61 17.33 2.50 6.11
N PHE A 62 17.43 1.28 5.63
CA PHE A 62 18.44 0.37 6.15
C PHE A 62 19.84 0.75 5.62
N TYR A 63 20.89 0.27 6.26
CA TYR A 63 22.28 0.67 6.04
C TYR A 63 22.72 0.67 4.55
N ARG A 64 22.31 -0.32 3.75
CA ARG A 64 22.63 -0.38 2.32
C ARG A 64 21.98 0.74 1.52
N ALA A 65 20.74 1.11 1.86
CA ALA A 65 20.00 2.17 1.18
C ALA A 65 20.55 3.57 1.51
N ALA A 66 21.25 3.71 2.64
CA ALA A 66 21.92 4.96 3.02
C ALA A 66 23.26 5.19 2.28
N ARG A 67 23.71 4.24 1.46
CA ARG A 67 24.93 4.35 0.65
C ARG A 67 24.59 4.69 -0.79
N ASN A 68 25.39 5.58 -1.37
CA ASN A 68 25.33 5.92 -2.80
C ASN A 68 25.99 4.81 -3.66
N LEU A 69 25.96 5.00 -4.99
CA LEU A 69 26.51 4.05 -5.97
C LEU A 69 28.00 3.78 -5.82
N ILE A 70 28.76 4.67 -5.21
CA ILE A 70 30.20 4.54 -4.94
C ILE A 70 30.51 4.05 -3.52
N GLY A 71 29.45 3.71 -2.75
CA GLY A 71 29.56 3.12 -1.42
C GLY A 71 29.69 4.10 -0.25
N GLU A 72 29.64 5.41 -0.49
CA GLU A 72 29.69 6.43 0.56
C GLU A 72 28.36 6.58 1.27
N LEU A 73 28.39 6.79 2.58
CA LEU A 73 27.21 7.05 3.39
C LEU A 73 26.72 8.49 3.20
N ASN A 74 25.41 8.64 3.00
CA ASN A 74 24.77 9.94 2.95
C ASN A 74 24.19 10.30 4.34
N PRO A 75 24.77 11.24 5.08
CA PRO A 75 24.27 11.64 6.40
C PRO A 75 22.95 12.44 6.32
N LEU A 76 22.57 12.93 5.14
CA LEU A 76 21.35 13.72 4.92
C LEU A 76 20.16 12.87 4.47
N ILE A 77 20.34 11.55 4.38
CA ILE A 77 19.26 10.65 3.95
C ILE A 77 18.12 10.66 4.97
N ARG A 78 16.87 10.72 4.47
CA ARG A 78 15.67 10.80 5.30
C ARG A 78 14.89 9.50 5.31
N ALA A 79 14.04 9.34 6.31
CA ALA A 79 13.06 8.26 6.34
C ALA A 79 12.08 8.39 5.17
N GLN A 80 11.87 7.28 4.46
CA GLN A 80 10.86 7.18 3.41
C GLN A 80 9.47 7.34 4.03
N LYS A 81 8.57 8.02 3.35
CA LYS A 81 7.22 8.37 3.84
C LYS A 81 6.15 7.72 2.98
N SER A 82 5.13 7.19 3.62
CA SER A 82 3.92 6.71 2.96
C SER A 82 2.67 7.23 3.66
N ILE A 83 1.71 7.73 2.87
CA ILE A 83 0.38 8.13 3.36
C ILE A 83 -0.61 7.12 2.83
N HIS A 84 -1.32 6.44 3.72
CA HIS A 84 -2.26 5.38 3.37
C HIS A 84 -3.69 5.87 3.47
N PHE A 85 -4.51 5.48 2.49
CA PHE A 85 -5.96 5.57 2.50
C PHE A 85 -6.52 4.19 2.19
N VAL A 86 -7.35 3.68 3.07
CA VAL A 86 -7.96 2.35 2.95
C VAL A 86 -9.45 2.46 3.25
N ILE A 87 -10.28 1.91 2.40
CA ILE A 87 -11.72 1.76 2.60
C ILE A 87 -12.08 0.31 2.32
N GLY A 88 -12.88 -0.29 3.18
CA GLY A 88 -13.27 -1.67 2.99
C GLY A 88 -14.52 -2.03 3.78
N GLY A 89 -14.94 -3.27 3.61
CA GLY A 89 -16.08 -3.80 4.33
C GLY A 89 -16.07 -5.31 4.44
N ASP A 90 -16.73 -5.81 5.46
CA ASP A 90 -16.98 -7.23 5.65
C ASP A 90 -18.49 -7.48 5.69
N LEU A 91 -18.91 -8.56 5.09
CA LEU A 91 -20.27 -9.11 5.13
C LEU A 91 -20.20 -10.53 5.68
N VAL A 92 -20.97 -10.79 6.73
CA VAL A 92 -21.20 -12.16 7.22
C VAL A 92 -22.57 -12.61 6.79
N PHE A 93 -22.64 -13.75 6.12
CA PHE A 93 -23.87 -14.33 5.59
C PHE A 93 -23.90 -15.84 5.75
N ARG A 94 -25.04 -16.43 5.54
CA ARG A 94 -25.21 -17.89 5.50
C ARG A 94 -25.46 -18.35 4.06
N MET A 95 -24.79 -19.42 3.67
CA MET A 95 -24.97 -20.11 2.40
C MET A 95 -24.87 -21.62 2.68
N TRP A 96 -25.77 -22.44 2.13
CA TRP A 96 -25.88 -23.89 2.43
C TRP A 96 -25.95 -24.20 3.92
N ASN A 97 -26.70 -23.38 4.67
CA ASN A 97 -26.84 -23.45 6.13
C ASN A 97 -25.51 -23.31 6.92
N ARG A 98 -24.44 -22.78 6.30
CA ARG A 98 -23.13 -22.56 6.86
C ARG A 98 -22.78 -21.08 6.89
N LYS A 99 -21.89 -20.68 7.78
CA LYS A 99 -21.49 -19.29 7.96
C LYS A 99 -20.30 -18.95 7.04
N PHE A 100 -20.47 -17.89 6.24
CA PHE A 100 -19.43 -17.32 5.39
C PHE A 100 -19.15 -15.88 5.78
N LYS A 101 -17.92 -15.43 5.53
CA LYS A 101 -17.52 -14.06 5.65
C LYS A 101 -16.82 -13.64 4.37
N ALA A 102 -17.40 -12.68 3.64
CA ALA A 102 -16.76 -11.99 2.53
C ALA A 102 -16.23 -10.64 2.98
N GLY A 103 -15.11 -10.22 2.45
CA GLY A 103 -14.52 -8.91 2.71
C GLY A 103 -13.89 -8.35 1.44
N SER A 104 -13.92 -7.02 1.30
CA SER A 104 -13.24 -6.31 0.23
C SER A 104 -12.61 -5.05 0.80
N GLU A 105 -11.41 -4.73 0.32
CA GLU A 105 -10.67 -3.52 0.69
C GLU A 105 -10.10 -2.88 -0.58
N VAL A 106 -10.22 -1.56 -0.68
CA VAL A 106 -9.59 -0.73 -1.71
C VAL A 106 -8.61 0.18 -1.01
N TYR A 107 -7.41 0.30 -1.52
CA TYR A 107 -6.40 1.14 -0.93
C TYR A 107 -5.64 1.98 -1.95
N TYR A 108 -5.18 3.11 -1.46
CA TYR A 108 -4.27 3.99 -2.16
C TYR A 108 -3.17 4.46 -1.18
N LYS A 109 -1.92 4.38 -1.61
CA LYS A 109 -0.75 4.79 -0.84
C LYS A 109 0.06 5.77 -1.67
N PHE A 110 0.24 6.99 -1.16
CA PHE A 110 1.21 7.94 -1.69
C PHE A 110 2.57 7.64 -1.07
N LEU A 111 3.59 7.56 -1.89
CA LEU A 111 4.96 7.28 -1.49
C LEU A 111 5.81 8.50 -1.82
N SER A 112 6.57 8.97 -0.86
CA SER A 112 7.48 10.11 -1.02
C SER A 112 8.78 9.88 -0.27
N ASP A 113 9.81 10.66 -0.60
CA ASP A 113 11.14 10.48 -0.08
C ASP A 113 11.70 9.06 -0.32
N ILE A 114 11.29 8.43 -1.43
CA ILE A 114 11.76 7.09 -1.81
C ILE A 114 13.25 7.18 -2.20
N ILE A 115 13.99 6.14 -1.85
CA ILE A 115 15.38 6.00 -2.24
C ILE A 115 15.43 5.07 -3.44
N PRO A 116 15.63 5.58 -4.66
CA PRO A 116 15.67 4.76 -5.86
C PRO A 116 16.88 3.81 -5.86
N TYR A 117 16.75 2.75 -6.60
CA TYR A 117 17.80 1.75 -6.78
C TYR A 117 17.84 1.26 -8.22
N LYS A 118 18.99 0.73 -8.63
CA LYS A 118 19.17 0.00 -9.88
C LYS A 118 19.64 -1.41 -9.60
N ILE A 119 19.28 -2.32 -10.50
CA ILE A 119 19.73 -3.71 -10.46
C ILE A 119 20.78 -3.90 -11.54
N GLU A 120 22.00 -4.23 -11.13
CA GLU A 120 23.12 -4.56 -12.03
C GLU A 120 23.67 -5.92 -11.64
N ASN A 121 23.69 -6.86 -12.59
CA ASN A 121 24.21 -8.23 -12.37
C ASN A 121 23.67 -8.85 -11.07
N VAL A 122 22.33 -8.83 -10.87
CA VAL A 122 21.65 -9.37 -9.66
C VAL A 122 21.92 -8.58 -8.37
N ARG A 123 22.71 -7.52 -8.41
CA ARG A 123 22.97 -6.67 -7.24
C ARG A 123 22.07 -5.45 -7.26
N VAL A 124 21.45 -5.19 -6.11
CA VAL A 124 20.68 -3.94 -5.87
C VAL A 124 21.65 -2.86 -5.40
N ASN A 125 21.77 -1.81 -6.19
CA ASN A 125 22.60 -0.63 -5.91
C ASN A 125 21.68 0.56 -5.69
N TYR A 126 21.72 1.15 -4.49
CA TYR A 126 20.91 2.31 -4.12
C TYR A 126 21.58 3.60 -4.55
N TYR A 127 20.77 4.60 -4.89
CA TYR A 127 21.29 5.95 -5.17
C TYR A 127 21.70 6.69 -3.90
N GLY A 128 21.23 6.25 -2.73
CA GLY A 128 21.57 6.83 -1.43
C GLY A 128 20.98 8.23 -1.22
N LYS A 129 19.90 8.58 -1.93
CA LYS A 129 19.23 9.87 -1.87
C LYS A 129 17.71 9.69 -1.95
N ASN A 130 16.96 10.59 -1.33
CA ASN A 130 15.50 10.61 -1.38
C ASN A 130 15.02 11.38 -2.61
N GLU A 131 15.16 10.82 -3.79
CA GLU A 131 14.91 11.49 -5.09
C GLU A 131 13.77 10.86 -5.87
N ALA A 132 12.96 9.97 -5.26
CA ALA A 132 11.83 9.37 -5.93
C ALA A 132 10.53 9.52 -5.15
N GLN A 133 9.45 9.46 -5.89
CA GLN A 133 8.08 9.47 -5.42
C GLN A 133 7.29 8.38 -6.14
N GLY A 134 6.12 8.03 -5.63
CA GLY A 134 5.32 7.02 -6.27
C GLY A 134 3.97 6.81 -5.63
N TYR A 135 3.27 5.78 -6.09
CA TYR A 135 2.05 5.32 -5.47
C TYR A 135 1.90 3.80 -5.56
N ALA A 136 1.15 3.25 -4.62
CA ALA A 136 0.65 1.88 -4.69
C ALA A 136 -0.86 1.92 -4.47
N ARG A 137 -1.63 1.28 -5.35
CA ARG A 137 -3.07 1.16 -5.26
C ARG A 137 -3.52 -0.26 -5.56
N GLY A 138 -4.60 -0.68 -4.94
CA GLY A 138 -5.08 -2.03 -5.18
C GLY A 138 -6.44 -2.30 -4.59
N VAL A 139 -6.93 -3.50 -4.90
CA VAL A 139 -8.18 -4.05 -4.43
C VAL A 139 -7.92 -5.47 -3.95
N ASP A 140 -8.33 -5.76 -2.72
CA ASP A 140 -8.27 -7.08 -2.14
C ASP A 140 -9.69 -7.59 -1.89
N ILE A 141 -9.99 -8.81 -2.33
CA ILE A 141 -11.26 -9.50 -2.08
C ILE A 141 -10.93 -10.83 -1.43
N LYS A 142 -11.64 -11.15 -0.35
CA LYS A 142 -11.48 -12.42 0.37
C LYS A 142 -12.81 -13.00 0.77
N ILE A 143 -12.91 -14.33 0.75
CA ILE A 143 -14.03 -15.08 1.29
C ILE A 143 -13.50 -16.20 2.18
N ASN A 144 -14.08 -16.31 3.36
CA ASN A 144 -13.80 -17.39 4.32
C ASN A 144 -15.10 -18.10 4.64
N GLY A 145 -15.07 -19.40 4.78
CA GLY A 145 -16.22 -20.20 5.18
C GLY A 145 -15.98 -21.68 5.02
N GLU A 146 -17.03 -22.42 5.31
CA GLU A 146 -17.03 -23.87 5.22
C GLU A 146 -17.60 -24.30 3.86
N PHE A 147 -16.78 -24.30 2.79
CA PHE A 147 -17.18 -24.72 1.45
C PHE A 147 -17.48 -26.22 1.41
N ILE A 148 -16.70 -27.02 2.10
CA ILE A 148 -16.91 -28.43 2.32
C ILE A 148 -17.24 -28.63 3.80
N LYS A 149 -18.22 -29.47 4.12
CA LYS A 149 -18.66 -29.73 5.49
C LYS A 149 -17.48 -30.22 6.36
N GLY A 150 -17.25 -29.54 7.49
CA GLY A 150 -16.14 -29.84 8.41
C GLY A 150 -14.79 -29.25 7.99
N LEU A 151 -14.68 -28.57 6.82
CA LEU A 151 -13.44 -27.97 6.35
C LEU A 151 -13.55 -26.46 6.25
N GLN A 152 -12.90 -25.75 7.15
CA GLN A 152 -12.77 -24.31 7.08
C GLN A 152 -11.79 -23.92 5.95
N SER A 153 -12.28 -23.16 4.98
CA SER A 153 -11.53 -22.80 3.78
C SER A 153 -11.56 -21.29 3.55
N TYR A 154 -10.59 -20.78 2.80
CA TYR A 154 -10.59 -19.38 2.34
C TYR A 154 -10.11 -19.28 0.89
N ALA A 155 -10.55 -18.23 0.22
CA ALA A 155 -10.04 -17.80 -1.06
C ALA A 155 -9.81 -16.28 -1.03
N SER A 156 -8.78 -15.82 -1.73
CA SER A 156 -8.51 -14.39 -1.89
C SER A 156 -7.98 -14.07 -3.27
N ILE A 157 -8.36 -12.90 -3.77
CA ILE A 157 -7.88 -12.33 -5.02
C ILE A 157 -7.41 -10.92 -4.69
N SER A 158 -6.21 -10.57 -5.13
CA SER A 158 -5.63 -9.24 -4.96
C SER A 158 -5.19 -8.71 -6.32
N TRP A 159 -5.52 -7.44 -6.57
CA TRP A 159 -4.96 -6.69 -7.68
C TRP A 159 -4.18 -5.51 -7.13
N LEU A 160 -2.91 -5.39 -7.55
CA LEU A 160 -1.99 -4.34 -7.12
C LEU A 160 -1.39 -3.65 -8.33
N GLN A 161 -1.36 -2.33 -8.30
CA GLN A 161 -0.58 -1.50 -9.21
C GLN A 161 0.34 -0.58 -8.40
N THR A 162 1.61 -0.58 -8.72
CA THR A 162 2.58 0.37 -8.18
C THR A 162 3.26 1.13 -9.31
N LYS A 163 3.62 2.38 -9.02
CA LYS A 163 4.43 3.21 -9.90
C LYS A 163 5.39 4.02 -9.05
N GLU A 164 6.61 4.16 -9.55
CA GLU A 164 7.67 4.97 -8.94
C GLU A 164 8.30 5.83 -10.02
N ASP A 165 8.65 7.05 -9.67
CA ASP A 165 9.20 8.06 -10.55
C ASP A 165 10.35 8.78 -9.85
N ILE A 166 11.47 8.94 -10.56
CA ILE A 166 12.62 9.70 -10.04
C ILE A 166 12.40 11.17 -10.36
N ILE A 167 12.39 12.01 -9.34
CA ILE A 167 12.11 13.44 -9.45
C ILE A 167 13.29 14.11 -10.19
N ASN A 168 12.95 14.90 -11.22
CA ASN A 168 13.91 15.65 -12.03
C ASN A 168 14.92 14.79 -12.80
N ASP A 169 14.56 13.59 -13.18
CA ASP A 169 15.35 12.84 -14.15
C ASP A 169 15.12 13.38 -15.57
N PHE A 170 16.10 13.20 -16.43
CA PHE A 170 16.07 13.62 -17.82
C PHE A 170 16.28 12.41 -18.70
N TYR A 171 15.45 12.27 -19.71
CA TYR A 171 15.68 11.31 -20.78
C TYR A 171 15.81 12.02 -22.11
N TYR A 172 16.72 11.54 -22.96
CA TYR A 172 16.89 12.03 -24.30
C TYR A 172 16.12 11.13 -25.27
N ASN A 173 15.21 11.73 -26.05
CA ASN A 173 14.66 11.06 -27.22
C ASN A 173 15.63 11.23 -28.38
N TYR A 174 16.09 10.13 -28.93
CA TYR A 174 16.91 10.14 -30.13
C TYR A 174 16.00 9.90 -31.33
N TYR A 175 16.19 10.67 -32.39
CA TYR A 175 15.49 10.54 -33.65
C TYR A 175 16.51 10.19 -34.73
N ASN A 176 16.13 9.36 -35.71
CA ASN A 176 16.92 9.13 -36.91
C ASN A 176 16.78 10.31 -37.86
N ALA A 177 17.53 10.27 -38.98
CA ALA A 177 17.45 11.33 -40.00
C ALA A 177 16.07 11.46 -40.68
N SER A 178 15.24 10.41 -40.56
CA SER A 178 13.84 10.38 -41.06
C SER A 178 12.83 10.88 -40.02
N GLY A 179 13.26 11.32 -38.82
CA GLY A 179 12.38 11.81 -37.75
C GLY A 179 11.68 10.72 -36.96
N GLU A 180 12.08 9.45 -37.10
CA GLU A 180 11.54 8.36 -36.31
C GLU A 180 12.28 8.22 -34.98
N LYS A 181 11.52 8.01 -33.89
CA LYS A 181 12.08 7.86 -32.55
C LYS A 181 12.91 6.58 -32.43
N ILE A 182 14.20 6.73 -32.16
CA ILE A 182 15.09 5.62 -31.90
C ILE A 182 14.98 5.30 -30.42
N ILE A 183 14.49 4.12 -30.08
CA ILE A 183 14.47 3.63 -28.70
C ILE A 183 15.89 3.17 -28.36
N LYS A 184 16.65 4.04 -27.70
CA LYS A 184 17.94 3.69 -27.09
C LYS A 184 17.84 3.88 -25.59
N GLY A 185 17.86 2.78 -24.86
CA GLY A 185 17.98 2.77 -23.41
C GLY A 185 16.64 2.71 -22.66
N TYR A 186 16.75 2.32 -21.42
CA TYR A 186 15.65 2.27 -20.48
C TYR A 186 15.37 3.69 -19.99
N THR A 187 14.16 4.17 -20.15
CA THR A 187 13.66 5.29 -19.37
C THR A 187 13.30 4.77 -17.99
N PHE A 188 13.68 5.47 -16.93
CA PHE A 188 13.35 5.08 -15.55
C PHE A 188 11.84 5.12 -15.23
N ASP A 189 11.02 5.61 -16.15
CA ASP A 189 9.55 5.46 -16.12
C ASP A 189 9.07 4.00 -16.30
N GLN A 190 9.97 3.05 -16.37
CA GLN A 190 9.61 1.66 -16.48
C GLN A 190 9.34 1.09 -15.08
N PHE A 191 8.06 0.90 -14.88
CA PHE A 191 7.41 0.14 -13.83
C PHE A 191 8.20 -1.08 -13.43
N ALA A 192 8.55 -1.19 -12.14
CA ALA A 192 8.75 -2.47 -11.53
C ALA A 192 7.38 -3.19 -11.53
N THR A 193 7.15 -4.05 -12.50
CA THR A 193 6.04 -5.00 -12.49
C THR A 193 6.35 -6.15 -11.56
#